data_c5b0651ab4c22fe9fb6199f5a4faa0a1
#
_entry.id   c5b0651ab4c22fe9fb6199f5a4faa0a1
#
_cell.length_a   1.000
_cell.length_b   1.000
_cell.length_c   1.000
_cell.angle_alpha   90.00
_cell.angle_beta   90.00
_cell.angle_gamma   90.00
#
_symmetry.space_group_name_H-M   'P 1'
#
loop_
_entity.id
_entity.type
_entity.pdbx_description
1 polymer ?
#
loop_
_entity_poly.entity_id
_entity_poly.type
_entity_poly.pdbx_seq_one_letter_code
_entity_poly.pdbx_strand_id
1 'polypeptide(L)'
;NGKDVSLSDFKGRVVLVDVWATWCGPCRAELPHLKKLEKAMEGKDVVFIGVSVDEKKNYEKWKKFLVEEQLPGVQLFADGWSKITKDYKITGIPRFMVFAKDGSIVESHAPRPSDPSLQDMIESELRK
;
A
#
# COMPACT_ATOMS: atom_id res chain seq x y z
N ASN A 1 -12.82 -1.67 -6.49
CA ASN A 1 -13.69 -2.75 -6.89
C ASN A 1 -14.49 -3.21 -5.68
N GLY A 2 -15.61 -3.85 -5.88
CA GLY A 2 -16.52 -4.21 -4.80
C GLY A 2 -16.23 -5.54 -4.11
N LYS A 3 -15.04 -6.09 -4.27
CA LYS A 3 -14.69 -7.39 -3.69
C LYS A 3 -13.87 -7.22 -2.42
N ASP A 4 -14.15 -8.11 -1.45
CA ASP A 4 -13.33 -8.19 -0.26
C ASP A 4 -11.99 -8.83 -0.61
N VAL A 5 -10.91 -8.25 -0.11
CA VAL A 5 -9.55 -8.74 -0.33
C VAL A 5 -8.88 -8.89 1.02
N SER A 6 -8.19 -9.99 1.23
CA SER A 6 -7.44 -10.23 2.46
C SER A 6 -5.99 -10.56 2.15
N LEU A 7 -5.12 -10.42 3.15
CA LEU A 7 -3.70 -10.73 2.99
C LEU A 7 -3.46 -12.19 2.61
N SER A 8 -4.35 -13.09 3.05
CA SER A 8 -4.22 -14.51 2.71
C SER A 8 -4.34 -14.77 1.19
N ASP A 9 -4.96 -13.84 0.46
CA ASP A 9 -5.09 -13.96 -1.00
C ASP A 9 -3.72 -13.83 -1.70
N PHE A 10 -2.72 -13.32 -0.98
CA PHE A 10 -1.39 -13.06 -1.55
C PHE A 10 -0.28 -13.91 -0.92
N LYS A 11 -0.65 -15.01 -0.26
CA LYS A 11 0.35 -15.93 0.29
C LYS A 11 1.35 -16.38 -0.77
N GLY A 12 2.62 -16.45 -0.38
CA GLY A 12 3.69 -16.77 -1.31
C GLY A 12 4.36 -15.56 -1.92
N ARG A 13 3.79 -14.37 -1.69
CA ARG A 13 4.32 -13.11 -2.23
C ARG A 13 4.58 -12.12 -1.10
N VAL A 14 5.61 -11.29 -1.28
CA VAL A 14 5.87 -10.17 -0.36
C VAL A 14 4.81 -9.11 -0.63
N VAL A 15 4.27 -8.51 0.42
CA VAL A 15 3.20 -7.50 0.28
C VAL A 15 3.67 -6.18 0.89
N LEU A 16 3.57 -5.10 0.11
CA LEU A 16 3.73 -3.74 0.60
C LEU A 16 2.35 -3.11 0.66
N VAL A 17 1.93 -2.71 1.86
CA VAL A 17 0.66 -2.02 2.07
C VAL A 17 0.92 -0.53 2.26
N ASP A 18 0.22 0.30 1.50
CA ASP A 18 0.27 1.75 1.57
C ASP A 18 -1.09 2.26 2.05
N VAL A 19 -1.13 2.80 3.27
CA VAL A 19 -2.35 3.40 3.81
C VAL A 19 -2.28 4.90 3.53
N TRP A 20 -3.27 5.42 2.79
CA TRP A 20 -3.22 6.77 2.24
C TRP A 20 -4.60 7.37 2.05
N ALA A 21 -4.66 8.60 1.56
CA ALA A 21 -5.91 9.25 1.17
C ALA A 21 -5.63 10.28 0.07
N THR A 22 -6.64 10.59 -0.73
CA THR A 22 -6.50 11.55 -1.83
C THR A 22 -6.22 12.97 -1.32
N TRP A 23 -6.66 13.29 -0.10
CA TRP A 23 -6.46 14.61 0.53
C TRP A 23 -5.13 14.73 1.26
N CYS A 24 -4.35 13.67 1.33
CA CYS A 24 -3.11 13.63 2.10
C CYS A 24 -1.93 14.12 1.25
N GLY A 25 -1.42 15.31 1.57
CA GLY A 25 -0.28 15.89 0.84
C GLY A 25 0.96 15.01 0.84
N PRO A 26 1.46 14.58 2.01
CA PRO A 26 2.64 13.70 2.06
C PRO A 26 2.43 12.38 1.32
N CYS A 27 1.20 11.82 1.34
CA CYS A 27 0.89 10.60 0.59
C CYS A 27 1.09 10.83 -0.91
N ARG A 28 0.57 11.96 -1.40
CA ARG A 28 0.68 12.31 -2.82
C ARG A 28 2.11 12.57 -3.23
N ALA A 29 2.92 13.14 -2.33
CA ALA A 29 4.33 13.39 -2.60
C ALA A 29 5.12 12.10 -2.79
N GLU A 30 4.68 10.99 -2.19
CA GLU A 30 5.34 9.69 -2.33
C GLU A 30 4.93 8.94 -3.60
N LEU A 31 3.85 9.34 -4.29
CA LEU A 31 3.36 8.61 -5.47
C LEU A 31 4.40 8.41 -6.57
N PRO A 32 5.18 9.43 -6.97
CA PRO A 32 6.21 9.22 -7.99
C PRO A 32 7.24 8.17 -7.57
N HIS A 33 7.62 8.18 -6.29
CA HIS A 33 8.59 7.22 -5.75
C HIS A 33 7.99 5.81 -5.69
N LEU A 34 6.72 5.71 -5.33
CA LEU A 34 6.01 4.43 -5.27
C LEU A 34 5.90 3.82 -6.67
N LYS A 35 5.53 4.63 -7.67
CA LYS A 35 5.45 4.16 -9.06
C LYS A 35 6.79 3.67 -9.55
N LYS A 36 7.86 4.38 -9.22
CA LYS A 36 9.22 4.00 -9.60
C LYS A 36 9.62 2.68 -8.95
N LEU A 37 9.28 2.51 -7.68
CA LEU A 37 9.55 1.27 -6.94
C LEU A 37 8.79 0.09 -7.54
N GLU A 38 7.52 0.28 -7.86
CA GLU A 38 6.72 -0.78 -8.49
C GLU A 38 7.30 -1.21 -9.82
N LYS A 39 7.76 -0.24 -10.62
CA LYS A 39 8.37 -0.54 -11.91
C LYS A 39 9.68 -1.32 -11.72
N ALA A 40 10.48 -0.96 -10.73
CA ALA A 40 11.73 -1.67 -10.43
C ALA A 40 11.48 -3.11 -9.96
N MET A 41 10.30 -3.36 -9.39
CA MET A 41 9.93 -4.69 -8.86
C MET A 41 9.08 -5.51 -9.84
N GLU A 42 8.87 -5.01 -11.05
CA GLU A 42 8.09 -5.72 -12.06
C GLU A 42 8.63 -7.12 -12.29
N GLY A 43 7.73 -8.10 -12.35
CA GLY A 43 8.10 -9.50 -12.57
C GLY A 43 8.58 -10.24 -11.33
N LYS A 44 8.68 -9.57 -10.19
CA LYS A 44 9.08 -10.21 -8.92
C LYS A 44 7.84 -10.60 -8.11
N ASP A 45 8.03 -11.48 -7.13
CA ASP A 45 6.93 -11.98 -6.29
C ASP A 45 6.57 -10.99 -5.19
N VAL A 46 6.15 -9.80 -5.57
CA VAL A 46 5.73 -8.76 -4.65
C VAL A 46 4.42 -8.13 -5.15
N VAL A 47 3.53 -7.83 -4.21
CA VAL A 47 2.24 -7.17 -4.48
C VAL A 47 2.24 -5.83 -3.76
N PHE A 48 1.79 -4.80 -4.46
CA PHE A 48 1.63 -3.46 -3.90
C PHE A 48 0.13 -3.22 -3.70
N ILE A 49 -0.26 -2.95 -2.46
CA ILE A 49 -1.66 -2.73 -2.09
C ILE A 49 -1.82 -1.34 -1.50
N GLY A 50 -2.61 -0.50 -2.15
CA GLY A 50 -2.99 0.80 -1.62
C GLY A 50 -4.34 0.69 -0.93
N VAL A 51 -4.41 1.18 0.32
CA VAL A 51 -5.67 1.19 1.09
C VAL A 51 -6.02 2.65 1.38
N SER A 52 -7.07 3.14 0.73
CA SER A 52 -7.52 4.51 0.94
C SER A 52 -8.38 4.62 2.19
N VAL A 53 -8.08 5.62 3.02
CA VAL A 53 -8.93 5.96 4.16
C VAL A 53 -9.85 7.15 3.84
N ASP A 54 -10.04 7.47 2.55
CA ASP A 54 -11.05 8.44 2.15
C ASP A 54 -12.43 8.01 2.65
N GLU A 55 -13.26 8.97 3.04
CA GLU A 55 -14.62 8.66 3.48
C GLU A 55 -15.51 8.29 2.30
N LYS A 56 -16.58 7.55 2.58
CA LYS A 56 -17.52 7.06 1.56
C LYS A 56 -18.03 8.16 0.65
N LYS A 57 -18.26 9.36 1.18
CA LYS A 57 -18.73 10.50 0.39
C LYS A 57 -17.74 10.92 -0.70
N ASN A 58 -16.46 10.51 -0.57
CA ASN A 58 -15.41 10.80 -1.53
C ASN A 58 -15.03 9.61 -2.41
N TYR A 59 -15.85 8.56 -2.41
CA TYR A 59 -15.57 7.34 -3.16
C TYR A 59 -15.34 7.61 -4.65
N GLU A 60 -16.20 8.40 -5.27
CA GLU A 60 -16.06 8.72 -6.71
C GLU A 60 -14.82 9.57 -6.98
N LYS A 61 -14.47 10.46 -6.06
CA LYS A 61 -13.25 11.25 -6.15
C LYS A 61 -12.01 10.34 -6.08
N TRP A 62 -12.04 9.34 -5.21
CA TRP A 62 -10.95 8.36 -5.09
C TRP A 62 -10.80 7.56 -6.39
N LYS A 63 -11.90 7.06 -6.95
CA LYS A 63 -11.87 6.31 -8.20
C LYS A 63 -11.30 7.14 -9.35
N LYS A 64 -11.74 8.39 -9.44
CA LYS A 64 -11.25 9.32 -10.46
C LYS A 64 -9.76 9.56 -10.31
N PHE A 65 -9.30 9.73 -9.07
CA PHE A 65 -7.89 9.94 -8.76
C PHE A 65 -7.04 8.75 -9.22
N LEU A 66 -7.50 7.51 -8.98
CA LEU A 66 -6.79 6.31 -9.41
C LEU A 66 -6.57 6.31 -10.92
N VAL A 67 -7.59 6.69 -11.66
CA VAL A 67 -7.52 6.72 -13.13
C VAL A 67 -6.60 7.84 -13.61
N GLU A 68 -6.78 9.06 -13.08
CA GLU A 68 -5.99 10.22 -13.50
C GLU A 68 -4.51 10.05 -13.22
N GLU A 69 -4.17 9.49 -12.06
CA GLU A 69 -2.78 9.28 -11.65
C GLU A 69 -2.21 7.94 -12.14
N GLN A 70 -3.06 7.12 -12.78
CA GLN A 70 -2.65 5.80 -13.28
C GLN A 70 -1.94 4.98 -12.20
N LEU A 71 -2.57 4.89 -11.03
CA LEU A 71 -1.98 4.18 -9.88
C LEU A 71 -2.01 2.68 -10.12
N PRO A 72 -0.84 2.04 -10.09
CA PRO A 72 -0.74 0.58 -10.30
C PRO A 72 -1.07 -0.19 -9.03
N GLY A 73 -1.02 -1.52 -9.14
CA GLY A 73 -1.23 -2.40 -8.00
C GLY A 73 -2.69 -2.60 -7.65
N VAL A 74 -2.91 -3.17 -6.48
CA VAL A 74 -4.26 -3.43 -5.96
C VAL A 74 -4.69 -2.22 -5.14
N GLN A 75 -5.80 -1.58 -5.54
CA GLN A 75 -6.27 -0.39 -4.85
C GLN A 75 -7.59 -0.69 -4.14
N LEU A 76 -7.60 -0.51 -2.83
CA LEU A 76 -8.73 -0.81 -1.96
C LEU A 76 -9.25 0.45 -1.27
N PHE A 77 -10.55 0.46 -0.98
CA PHE A 77 -11.20 1.58 -0.32
C PHE A 77 -11.67 1.15 1.08
N ALA A 78 -11.11 1.77 2.12
CA ALA A 78 -11.38 1.39 3.50
C ALA A 78 -12.53 2.17 4.15
N ASP A 79 -13.09 3.17 3.47
CA ASP A 79 -14.16 4.01 4.00
C ASP A 79 -13.78 4.65 5.35
N GLY A 80 -12.79 5.54 5.29
CA GLY A 80 -12.31 6.26 6.47
C GLY A 80 -11.42 5.41 7.37
N TRP A 81 -11.35 5.79 8.64
CA TRP A 81 -10.52 5.10 9.62
C TRP A 81 -11.24 3.83 10.08
N SER A 82 -11.11 2.79 9.26
CA SER A 82 -11.82 1.53 9.41
C SER A 82 -11.03 0.51 10.23
N LYS A 83 -11.46 -0.76 10.15
CA LYS A 83 -10.85 -1.86 10.91
C LYS A 83 -9.34 -1.98 10.72
N ILE A 84 -8.84 -1.78 9.49
CA ILE A 84 -7.39 -1.91 9.24
C ILE A 84 -6.58 -0.92 10.06
N THR A 85 -7.07 0.33 10.20
CA THR A 85 -6.36 1.35 10.97
C THR A 85 -6.36 1.03 12.46
N LYS A 86 -7.45 0.44 12.96
CA LYS A 86 -7.56 0.04 14.35
C LYS A 86 -6.68 -1.17 14.67
N ASP A 87 -6.74 -2.19 13.81
CA ASP A 87 -5.99 -3.44 14.00
C ASP A 87 -4.48 -3.21 14.03
N TYR A 88 -3.98 -2.28 13.22
CA TYR A 88 -2.55 -1.99 13.12
C TYR A 88 -2.17 -0.69 13.84
N LYS A 89 -3.09 -0.14 14.61
CA LYS A 89 -2.86 1.10 15.40
C LYS A 89 -2.34 2.24 14.55
N ILE A 90 -2.95 2.43 13.38
CA ILE A 90 -2.56 3.48 12.46
C ILE A 90 -3.21 4.79 12.88
N THR A 91 -2.40 5.76 13.29
CA THR A 91 -2.90 7.06 13.76
C THR A 91 -2.57 8.19 12.81
N GLY A 92 -1.77 7.93 11.77
CA GLY A 92 -1.39 8.93 10.78
C GLY A 92 -1.05 8.28 9.45
N ILE A 93 -1.10 9.06 8.37
CA ILE A 93 -0.77 8.62 7.01
C ILE A 93 0.22 9.60 6.38
N PRO A 94 1.04 9.18 5.41
CA PRO A 94 1.08 7.83 4.85
C PRO A 94 1.65 6.82 5.85
N ARG A 95 1.20 5.59 5.74
CA ARG A 95 1.72 4.50 6.55
C ARG A 95 2.05 3.34 5.61
N PHE A 96 3.27 2.84 5.70
CA PHE A 96 3.70 1.71 4.88
C PHE A 96 3.97 0.51 5.76
N MET A 97 3.56 -0.67 5.31
CA MET A 97 3.76 -1.93 6.04
C MET A 97 4.25 -2.98 5.07
N VAL A 98 5.20 -3.82 5.52
CA VAL A 98 5.73 -4.90 4.70
C VAL A 98 5.37 -6.23 5.36
N PHE A 99 4.83 -7.15 4.55
CA PHE A 99 4.46 -8.50 4.99
C PHE A 99 5.28 -9.53 4.24
N ALA A 100 5.70 -10.57 4.94
CA ALA A 100 6.48 -11.67 4.38
C ALA A 100 5.61 -12.59 3.53
N LYS A 101 6.24 -13.51 2.79
CA LYS A 101 5.56 -14.47 1.93
C LYS A 101 4.58 -15.37 2.69
N ASP A 102 4.83 -15.62 3.97
CA ASP A 102 3.94 -16.44 4.80
C ASP A 102 2.79 -15.64 5.41
N GLY A 103 2.73 -14.33 5.14
CA GLY A 103 1.68 -13.45 5.64
C GLY A 103 2.02 -12.79 6.98
N SER A 104 3.15 -13.11 7.59
CA SER A 104 3.55 -12.47 8.83
C SER A 104 4.06 -11.05 8.56
N ILE A 105 3.89 -10.15 9.55
CA ILE A 105 4.34 -8.77 9.39
C ILE A 105 5.86 -8.68 9.59
N VAL A 106 6.53 -8.04 8.62
CA VAL A 106 7.97 -7.77 8.70
C VAL A 106 8.21 -6.45 9.41
N GLU A 107 7.46 -5.42 8.98
CA GLU A 107 7.60 -4.09 9.55
C GLU A 107 6.29 -3.33 9.46
N SER A 108 5.77 -2.89 10.61
CA SER A 108 4.51 -2.14 10.66
C SER A 108 4.69 -0.65 10.40
N HIS A 109 5.92 -0.14 10.50
CA HIS A 109 6.29 1.25 10.20
C HIS A 109 7.44 1.24 9.21
N ALA A 110 7.20 0.73 8.01
CA ALA A 110 8.23 0.64 7.00
C ALA A 110 8.64 2.02 6.48
N PRO A 111 9.86 2.16 5.95
CA PRO A 111 10.30 3.42 5.34
C PRO A 111 9.38 3.81 4.19
N ARG A 112 9.38 5.10 3.84
CA ARG A 112 8.62 5.59 2.68
C ARG A 112 9.31 5.19 1.37
N PRO A 113 8.56 5.09 0.25
CA PRO A 113 9.17 4.74 -1.04
C PRO A 113 10.33 5.64 -1.47
N SER A 114 10.36 6.89 -1.02
CA SER A 114 11.47 7.80 -1.30
C SER A 114 12.76 7.40 -0.59
N ASP A 115 12.69 6.52 0.40
CA ASP A 115 13.84 6.04 1.16
C ASP A 115 14.32 4.71 0.55
N PRO A 116 15.58 4.63 0.09
CA PRO A 116 16.10 3.40 -0.52
C PRO A 116 16.03 2.16 0.38
N SER A 117 15.97 2.34 1.69
CA SER A 117 15.90 1.22 2.61
C SER A 117 14.61 0.40 2.46
N LEU A 118 13.54 0.99 1.93
CA LEU A 118 12.31 0.24 1.68
C LEU A 118 12.53 -0.82 0.60
N GLN A 119 13.18 -0.44 -0.51
CA GLN A 119 13.49 -1.38 -1.58
C GLN A 119 14.40 -2.50 -1.07
N ASP A 120 15.40 -2.15 -0.26
CA ASP A 120 16.31 -3.14 0.32
C ASP A 120 15.55 -4.13 1.21
N MET A 121 14.60 -3.65 1.99
CA MET A 121 13.77 -4.48 2.87
C MET A 121 12.94 -5.48 2.04
N ILE A 122 12.31 -5.01 0.98
CA ILE A 122 11.51 -5.86 0.10
C ILE A 122 12.38 -6.91 -0.58
N GLU A 123 13.52 -6.49 -1.12
CA GLU A 123 14.44 -7.42 -1.80
C GLU A 123 14.98 -8.47 -0.85
N SER A 124 15.23 -8.10 0.40
CA SER A 124 15.67 -9.05 1.43
C SER A 124 14.61 -10.14 1.66
N GLU A 125 13.32 -9.73 1.72
CA GLU A 125 12.23 -10.69 1.90
C GLU A 125 12.02 -11.56 0.67
N LEU A 126 12.26 -11.02 -0.52
CA LEU A 126 12.14 -11.79 -1.76
C LEU A 126 13.14 -12.93 -1.85
N ARG A 127 14.30 -12.77 -1.20
CA ARG A 127 15.35 -13.79 -1.21
C ARG A 127 15.10 -14.96 -0.23
N LYS A 128 14.10 -14.84 0.62
CA LYS A 128 13.78 -15.87 1.62
C LYS A 128 12.91 -17.00 1.07
#